data_20d9831c299f0db5ab78929797c672fc
#
_entry.id   20d9831c299f0db5ab78929797c672fc
#
_cell.length_a   1.000
_cell.length_b   1.000
_cell.length_c   1.000
_cell.angle_alpha   90.00
_cell.angle_beta   90.00
_cell.angle_gamma   90.00
#
_symmetry.space_group_name_H-M   'P 1'
#
loop_
_entity.id
_entity.type
_entity.pdbx_description
1 polymer ?
#
loop_
_entity_poly.entity_id
_entity_poly.type
_entity_poly.pdbx_seq_one_letter_code
_entity_poly.pdbx_strand_id
1 'polypeptide(L)'
;AIQTAKIMFDGISPIEVQLGHHELLLHSSDIGRHPSDLKESFPDLTFEHIPYSWWYKNSTNGSTIEKEPLELFKERMSRFVVALDQIKNENIAIVGHGNAFKEILDLKLDNCQIHHFR
;
A
#
# COMPACT_ATOMS: atom_id res chain seq x y z
N ALA A 1 -6.83 -0.23 -3.65
CA ALA A 1 -6.60 -1.24 -2.60
C ALA A 1 -7.63 -1.13 -1.47
N ILE A 2 -7.81 0.02 -0.81
CA ILE A 2 -8.75 0.16 0.34
C ILE A 2 -10.19 -0.23 -0.06
N GLN A 3 -10.71 0.28 -1.17
CA GLN A 3 -12.05 -0.06 -1.64
C GLN A 3 -12.19 -1.57 -1.91
N THR A 4 -11.18 -2.19 -2.51
CA THR A 4 -11.14 -3.64 -2.74
C THR A 4 -11.17 -4.40 -1.42
N ALA A 5 -10.35 -3.99 -0.45
CA ALA A 5 -10.34 -4.59 0.88
C ALA A 5 -11.72 -4.48 1.56
N LYS A 6 -12.38 -3.33 1.48
CA LYS A 6 -13.73 -3.13 2.00
C LYS A 6 -14.75 -4.08 1.34
N ILE A 7 -14.72 -4.20 0.01
CA ILE A 7 -15.64 -5.10 -0.71
C ILE A 7 -15.44 -6.56 -0.30
N MET A 8 -14.19 -6.97 -0.08
CA MET A 8 -13.87 -8.37 0.21
C MET A 8 -14.05 -8.75 1.68
N PHE A 9 -13.78 -7.85 2.61
CA PHE A 9 -13.59 -8.21 4.03
C PHE A 9 -14.47 -7.43 5.01
N ASP A 10 -15.24 -6.42 4.55
CA ASP A 10 -16.10 -5.64 5.45
C ASP A 10 -17.11 -6.54 6.17
N GLY A 11 -17.18 -6.43 7.49
CA GLY A 11 -18.02 -7.29 8.32
C GLY A 11 -17.53 -8.75 8.47
N ILE A 12 -16.42 -9.12 7.83
CA ILE A 12 -15.83 -10.47 7.89
C ILE A 12 -14.56 -10.47 8.74
N SER A 13 -13.68 -9.51 8.50
CA SER A 13 -12.38 -9.42 9.17
C SER A 13 -12.00 -7.97 9.41
N PRO A 14 -11.24 -7.64 10.46
CA PRO A 14 -10.70 -6.31 10.65
C PRO A 14 -9.86 -5.88 9.44
N ILE A 15 -10.00 -4.62 9.02
CA ILE A 15 -9.22 -4.03 7.94
C ILE A 15 -8.29 -2.99 8.53
N GLU A 16 -7.00 -3.17 8.32
CA GLU A 16 -5.96 -2.25 8.74
C GLU A 16 -5.32 -1.59 7.52
N VAL A 17 -5.23 -0.27 7.53
CA VAL A 17 -4.51 0.47 6.48
C VAL A 17 -3.05 0.54 6.85
N GLN A 18 -2.20 -0.03 6.01
CA GLN A 18 -0.76 -0.09 6.24
C GLN A 18 -0.01 0.70 5.17
N LEU A 19 1.04 1.40 5.59
CA LEU A 19 2.06 1.94 4.69
C LEU A 19 3.07 0.85 4.32
N GLY A 20 3.88 1.13 3.34
CA GLY A 20 4.99 0.27 2.98
C GLY A 20 4.76 -0.47 1.68
N HIS A 21 3.57 -1.03 1.47
CA HIS A 21 3.24 -1.77 0.24
C HIS A 21 2.38 -0.99 -0.77
N HIS A 22 2.33 0.34 -0.67
CA HIS A 22 1.68 1.16 -1.69
C HIS A 22 2.43 1.09 -3.03
N GLU A 23 1.75 1.45 -4.11
CA GLU A 23 2.29 1.30 -5.47
C GLU A 23 3.58 2.12 -5.69
N LEU A 24 4.41 1.63 -6.59
CA LEU A 24 5.56 2.38 -7.12
C LEU A 24 5.07 3.64 -7.83
N LEU A 25 5.55 4.80 -7.40
CA LEU A 25 5.14 6.08 -8.00
C LEU A 25 5.85 6.28 -9.35
N LEU A 26 5.15 6.01 -10.43
CA LEU A 26 5.60 6.20 -11.81
C LEU A 26 4.81 7.27 -12.55
N HIS A 27 3.54 7.43 -12.23
CA HIS A 27 2.58 8.30 -12.91
C HIS A 27 1.80 9.14 -11.92
N SER A 28 1.15 10.20 -12.38
CA SER A 28 0.27 11.04 -11.55
C SER A 28 -0.89 10.26 -10.92
N SER A 29 -1.34 9.20 -11.56
CA SER A 29 -2.37 8.31 -11.02
C SER A 29 -1.93 7.49 -9.80
N ASP A 30 -0.62 7.38 -9.57
CA ASP A 30 -0.05 6.66 -8.43
C ASP A 30 0.07 7.56 -7.18
N ILE A 31 -0.22 8.85 -7.33
CA ILE A 31 -0.29 9.78 -6.21
C ILE A 31 -1.51 9.43 -5.37
N GLY A 32 -1.26 9.25 -4.07
CA GLY A 32 -2.32 8.93 -3.14
C GLY A 32 -3.16 10.14 -2.74
N ARG A 33 -4.27 9.86 -2.08
CA ARG A 33 -5.10 10.87 -1.43
C ARG A 33 -4.57 11.15 -0.03
N HIS A 34 -4.79 12.37 0.45
CA HIS A 34 -4.44 12.71 1.84
C HIS A 34 -5.27 11.89 2.85
N PRO A 35 -4.73 11.62 4.05
CA PRO A 35 -5.45 10.87 5.08
C PRO A 35 -6.81 11.45 5.45
N SER A 36 -6.96 12.78 5.43
CA SER A 36 -8.25 13.45 5.66
C SER A 36 -9.32 13.06 4.64
N ASP A 37 -8.95 13.03 3.36
CA ASP A 37 -9.87 12.67 2.27
C ASP A 37 -10.19 11.18 2.28
N LEU A 38 -9.22 10.36 2.69
CA LEU A 38 -9.42 8.93 2.89
C LEU A 38 -10.35 8.67 4.07
N LYS A 39 -10.21 9.41 5.18
CA LYS A 39 -11.09 9.31 6.34
C LYS A 39 -12.53 9.71 6.02
N GLU A 40 -12.72 10.74 5.21
CA GLU A 40 -14.04 11.14 4.73
C GLU A 40 -14.71 10.03 3.91
N SER A 41 -13.94 9.36 3.03
CA SER A 41 -14.43 8.28 2.17
C SER A 41 -14.61 6.94 2.90
N PHE A 42 -13.83 6.70 3.95
CA PHE A 42 -13.81 5.46 4.73
C PHE A 42 -13.80 5.76 6.23
N PRO A 43 -14.92 6.29 6.79
CA PRO A 43 -14.96 6.81 8.15
C PRO A 43 -14.76 5.77 9.24
N ASP A 44 -14.94 4.51 8.93
CA ASP A 44 -14.75 3.37 9.83
C ASP A 44 -13.30 2.87 9.90
N LEU A 45 -12.41 3.35 9.02
CA LEU A 45 -10.99 2.99 9.03
C LEU A 45 -10.14 4.05 9.74
N THR A 46 -8.97 3.64 10.20
CA THR A 46 -8.00 4.46 10.93
C THR A 46 -6.89 4.94 10.01
N PHE A 47 -6.61 6.24 10.01
CA PHE A 47 -5.60 6.90 9.17
C PHE A 47 -4.64 7.79 9.95
N GLU A 48 -4.76 7.90 11.27
CA GLU A 48 -3.97 8.80 12.12
C GLU A 48 -2.47 8.48 12.09
N HIS A 49 -2.12 7.22 11.80
CA HIS A 49 -0.72 6.77 11.64
C HIS A 49 -0.15 7.02 10.24
N ILE A 50 -0.96 7.54 9.31
CA ILE A 50 -0.55 7.81 7.93
C ILE A 50 -0.11 9.27 7.81
N PRO A 51 1.14 9.56 7.39
CA PRO A 51 1.58 10.93 7.14
C PRO A 51 0.74 11.64 6.11
N TYR A 52 0.61 12.97 6.22
CA TYR A 52 -0.19 13.78 5.29
C TYR A 52 0.21 13.55 3.83
N SER A 53 1.53 13.47 3.56
CA SER A 53 2.08 13.09 2.25
C SER A 53 2.86 11.78 2.41
N TRP A 54 2.18 10.68 2.17
CA TRP A 54 2.73 9.34 2.41
C TRP A 54 3.40 8.72 1.16
N TRP A 55 3.28 9.34 0.00
CA TRP A 55 3.96 8.93 -1.23
C TRP A 55 5.32 9.63 -1.38
N TYR A 56 6.15 9.12 -2.28
CA TYR A 56 7.47 9.68 -2.53
C TYR A 56 7.38 11.14 -2.98
N LYS A 57 8.22 11.98 -2.38
CA LYS A 57 8.46 13.37 -2.80
C LYS A 57 9.96 13.64 -2.78
N ASN A 58 10.47 14.26 -3.83
CA ASN A 58 11.78 14.88 -3.76
C ASN A 58 11.67 16.24 -3.06
N SER A 59 12.55 16.50 -2.12
CA SER A 59 12.53 17.71 -1.28
C SER A 59 12.91 18.99 -2.02
N THR A 60 13.40 18.90 -3.26
CA THR A 60 14.01 20.03 -3.96
C THR A 60 13.07 20.84 -4.84
N ASN A 61 11.90 20.33 -5.24
CA ASN A 61 10.94 21.08 -6.08
C ASN A 61 9.50 20.63 -5.79
N GLY A 62 8.77 21.44 -5.05
CA GLY A 62 7.39 21.15 -4.63
C GLY A 62 6.32 21.15 -5.73
N SER A 63 6.67 21.31 -7.01
CA SER A 63 5.70 21.44 -8.11
C SER A 63 5.72 20.32 -9.14
N THR A 64 6.72 19.45 -9.14
CA THR A 64 6.82 18.34 -10.09
C THR A 64 6.66 17.00 -9.39
N ILE A 65 5.80 16.17 -9.97
CA ILE A 65 5.67 14.76 -9.55
C ILE A 65 6.92 14.05 -10.05
N GLU A 66 7.76 13.61 -9.13
CA GLU A 66 8.95 12.83 -9.46
C GLU A 66 8.68 11.35 -9.24
N LYS A 67 9.19 10.55 -10.15
CA LYS A 67 9.12 9.09 -10.03
C LYS A 67 9.91 8.62 -8.81
N GLU A 68 9.35 7.68 -8.08
CA GLU A 68 10.05 7.04 -6.99
C GLU A 68 11.27 6.27 -7.53
N PRO A 69 12.49 6.50 -7.00
CA PRO A 69 13.64 5.70 -7.35
C PRO A 69 13.43 4.22 -7.01
N LEU A 70 13.78 3.34 -7.93
CA LEU A 70 13.55 1.90 -7.78
C LEU A 70 14.21 1.33 -6.51
N GLU A 71 15.39 1.83 -6.15
CA GLU A 71 16.09 1.38 -4.94
C GLU A 71 15.33 1.74 -3.65
N LEU A 72 14.74 2.93 -3.58
CA LEU A 72 13.91 3.32 -2.43
C LEU A 72 12.62 2.49 -2.35
N PHE A 73 12.03 2.19 -3.50
CA PHE A 73 10.89 1.29 -3.58
C PHE A 73 11.23 -0.11 -3.05
N LYS A 74 12.32 -0.71 -3.51
CA LYS A 74 12.79 -2.02 -3.05
C LYS A 74 13.09 -2.05 -1.56
N GLU A 75 13.75 -1.01 -1.05
CA GLU A 75 14.03 -0.87 0.37
C GLU A 75 12.73 -0.80 1.20
N ARG A 76 11.74 -0.06 0.72
CA ARG A 76 10.43 0.04 1.34
C ARG A 76 9.70 -1.31 1.35
N MET A 77 9.75 -2.06 0.25
CA MET A 77 9.18 -3.42 0.16
C MET A 77 9.86 -4.38 1.12
N SER A 78 11.19 -4.35 1.20
CA SER A 78 11.94 -5.19 2.15
C SER A 78 11.55 -4.90 3.60
N ARG A 79 11.41 -3.63 3.98
CA ARG A 79 10.95 -3.25 5.32
C ARG A 79 9.53 -3.73 5.60
N PHE A 80 8.66 -3.66 4.61
CA PHE A 80 7.30 -4.17 4.72
C PHE A 80 7.26 -5.69 4.97
N VAL A 81 8.05 -6.46 4.22
CA VAL A 81 8.16 -7.92 4.43
C VAL A 81 8.66 -8.25 5.84
N VAL A 82 9.70 -7.56 6.30
CA VAL A 82 10.20 -7.74 7.68
C VAL A 82 9.11 -7.42 8.72
N ALA A 83 8.32 -6.38 8.49
CA ALA A 83 7.21 -6.04 9.38
C ALA A 83 6.11 -7.11 9.38
N LEU A 84 5.81 -7.71 8.23
CA LEU A 84 4.85 -8.82 8.13
C LEU A 84 5.28 -10.03 8.96
N ASP A 85 6.56 -10.38 8.95
CA ASP A 85 7.11 -11.50 9.71
C ASP A 85 6.94 -11.34 11.23
N GLN A 86 6.72 -10.11 11.71
CA GLN A 86 6.47 -9.83 13.12
C GLN A 86 5.00 -10.02 13.51
N ILE A 87 4.09 -10.14 12.56
CA ILE A 87 2.67 -10.32 12.82
C ILE A 87 2.41 -11.80 13.12
N LYS A 88 1.98 -12.08 14.34
CA LYS A 88 1.75 -13.47 14.82
C LYS A 88 0.34 -14.00 14.54
N ASN A 89 -0.30 -13.50 13.50
CA ASN A 89 -1.59 -14.01 13.07
C ASN A 89 -1.42 -15.25 12.17
N GLU A 90 -2.32 -16.20 12.28
CA GLU A 90 -2.26 -17.43 11.48
C GLU A 90 -2.53 -17.20 10.00
N ASN A 91 -3.43 -16.25 9.69
CA ASN A 91 -3.79 -15.91 8.32
C ASN A 91 -3.86 -14.39 8.14
N ILE A 92 -3.18 -13.88 7.13
CA ILE A 92 -3.17 -12.48 6.75
C ILE A 92 -3.54 -12.36 5.28
N ALA A 93 -4.52 -11.50 4.96
CA ALA A 93 -4.82 -11.10 3.59
C ALA A 93 -4.20 -9.72 3.32
N ILE A 94 -3.40 -9.62 2.28
CA ILE A 94 -2.80 -8.37 1.83
C ILE A 94 -3.49 -7.93 0.55
N VAL A 95 -4.05 -6.73 0.54
CA VAL A 95 -4.66 -6.12 -0.64
C VAL A 95 -3.77 -4.96 -1.07
N GLY A 96 -3.19 -5.06 -2.25
CA GLY A 96 -2.19 -4.11 -2.73
C GLY A 96 -2.19 -3.94 -4.25
N HIS A 97 -1.04 -3.66 -4.79
CA HIS A 97 -0.84 -3.24 -6.17
C HIS A 97 0.18 -4.14 -6.89
N GLY A 98 0.12 -4.11 -8.23
CA GLY A 98 0.87 -5.02 -9.07
C GLY A 98 2.39 -4.95 -8.92
N ASN A 99 2.98 -3.75 -8.92
CA ASN A 99 4.44 -3.62 -8.76
C ASN A 99 4.90 -3.99 -7.35
N ALA A 100 4.11 -3.67 -6.31
CA ALA A 100 4.40 -4.07 -4.94
C ALA A 100 4.44 -5.60 -4.82
N PHE A 101 3.44 -6.30 -5.31
CA PHE A 101 3.42 -7.77 -5.30
C PHE A 101 4.51 -8.38 -6.17
N LYS A 102 4.81 -7.79 -7.32
CA LYS A 102 5.92 -8.25 -8.15
C LYS A 102 7.26 -8.20 -7.41
N GLU A 103 7.50 -7.12 -6.66
CA GLU A 103 8.73 -6.99 -5.86
C GLU A 103 8.76 -7.96 -4.67
N ILE A 104 7.64 -8.14 -3.97
CA ILE A 104 7.57 -8.98 -2.77
C ILE A 104 7.62 -10.48 -3.12
N LEU A 105 6.92 -10.90 -4.18
CA LEU A 105 6.68 -12.31 -4.50
C LEU A 105 7.45 -12.80 -5.72
N ASP A 106 8.12 -11.90 -6.45
CA ASP A 106 8.67 -12.16 -7.79
C ASP A 106 7.62 -12.72 -8.78
N LEU A 107 6.36 -12.32 -8.58
CA LEU A 107 5.22 -12.75 -9.38
C LEU A 107 4.45 -11.53 -9.91
N LYS A 108 4.14 -11.57 -11.21
CA LYS A 108 3.20 -10.60 -11.79
C LYS A 108 1.78 -11.12 -11.61
N LEU A 109 1.01 -10.43 -10.79
CA LEU A 109 -0.41 -10.72 -10.59
C LEU A 109 -1.27 -9.88 -11.53
N ASP A 110 -2.32 -10.46 -12.08
CA ASP A 110 -3.35 -9.76 -12.84
C ASP A 110 -4.32 -9.02 -11.91
N ASN A 111 -5.12 -8.12 -12.48
CA ASN A 111 -6.15 -7.42 -11.71
C ASN A 111 -7.13 -8.43 -11.09
N CYS A 112 -7.43 -8.22 -9.80
CA CYS A 112 -8.30 -9.10 -9.01
C CYS A 112 -7.79 -10.54 -8.86
N GLN A 113 -6.54 -10.79 -9.18
CA GLN A 113 -5.94 -12.10 -8.94
C GLN A 113 -5.66 -12.31 -7.46
N ILE A 114 -5.98 -13.50 -6.98
CA ILE A 114 -5.65 -13.96 -5.63
C ILE A 114 -4.48 -14.93 -5.73
N HIS A 115 -3.47 -14.74 -4.91
CA HIS A 115 -2.34 -15.64 -4.78
C HIS A 115 -2.19 -16.07 -3.33
N HIS A 116 -2.11 -17.36 -3.11
CA HIS A 116 -1.87 -17.93 -1.80
C HIS A 116 -0.38 -18.28 -1.67
N PHE A 117 0.28 -17.73 -0.68
CA PHE A 117 1.69 -18.00 -0.41
C PHE A 117 1.88 -18.42 1.06
N ARG A 118 2.94 -19.10 1.30
CA ARG A 118 3.32 -19.59 2.64
C ARG A 118 4.65 -19.01 3.06
#